data_573a218d8056a92197f0bc3f2f984f08
#
_entry.id   573a218d8056a92197f0bc3f2f984f08
#
_cell.length_a   1.000
_cell.length_b   1.000
_cell.length_c   1.000
_cell.angle_alpha   90.00
_cell.angle_beta   90.00
_cell.angle_gamma   90.00
#
_symmetry.space_group_name_H-M   'P 1'
#
loop_
_entity.id
_entity.type
_entity.pdbx_description
1 polymer ?
#
loop_
_entity_poly.entity_id
_entity_poly.type
_entity_poly.pdbx_seq_one_letter_code
_entity_poly.pdbx_strand_id
1 'polypeptide(L)'
;MDKLDLKKLIADSDFVDNTANIRELKHSNLIKKDIELMLKLKTKHVRLVRNDFEKFTKMCMSQCSFLFNGYTDIFNRVLKDELDLNVMGSVLDVLCKIENGEVNQMDGSVEVGKLLKKLYVDSALKKAHKIDAEHPENNEDHVFQESKILSWRDYKTMNS
;
A
#
# COMPACT_ATOMS: atom_id res chain seq x y z
N MET A 1 9.40 -0.56 -16.23
CA MET A 1 8.25 -0.06 -17.01
C MET A 1 8.40 1.43 -17.21
N ASP A 2 8.50 1.83 -18.46
CA ASP A 2 8.70 3.24 -18.80
C ASP A 2 7.42 4.07 -18.58
N LYS A 3 7.59 5.37 -18.35
CA LYS A 3 6.48 6.33 -18.19
C LYS A 3 5.49 6.29 -19.36
N LEU A 4 6.01 5.98 -20.56
CA LEU A 4 5.23 5.86 -21.79
C LEU A 4 4.36 4.61 -21.80
N ASP A 5 4.89 3.48 -21.31
CA ASP A 5 4.17 2.22 -21.25
C ASP A 5 3.02 2.26 -20.24
N LEU A 6 3.24 2.95 -19.12
CA LEU A 6 2.21 3.16 -18.12
C LEU A 6 1.07 4.05 -18.65
N LYS A 7 1.40 5.10 -19.40
CA LYS A 7 0.39 5.95 -20.07
C LYS A 7 -0.44 5.18 -21.08
N LYS A 8 0.17 4.27 -21.85
CA LYS A 8 -0.54 3.40 -22.78
C LYS A 8 -1.48 2.44 -22.06
N LEU A 9 -1.02 1.81 -20.99
CA LEU A 9 -1.85 0.90 -20.19
C LEU A 9 -3.06 1.61 -19.57
N ILE A 10 -2.89 2.83 -19.12
CA ILE A 10 -4.00 3.65 -18.59
C ILE A 10 -4.96 4.04 -19.71
N ALA A 11 -4.45 4.40 -20.90
CA ALA A 11 -5.27 4.76 -22.04
C ALA A 11 -6.05 3.57 -22.64
N ASP A 12 -5.48 2.36 -22.56
CA ASP A 12 -6.11 1.12 -23.03
C ASP A 12 -7.08 0.51 -21.99
N SER A 13 -7.04 0.99 -20.74
CA SER A 13 -8.03 0.65 -19.72
C SER A 13 -9.27 1.55 -19.86
N ASP A 14 -10.41 1.10 -19.33
CA ASP A 14 -11.62 1.93 -19.21
C ASP A 14 -11.40 3.11 -18.24
N PHE A 15 -10.37 3.91 -18.53
CA PHE A 15 -9.97 5.03 -17.68
C PHE A 15 -11.03 6.12 -17.70
N VAL A 16 -11.62 6.35 -16.55
CA VAL A 16 -12.53 7.48 -16.33
C VAL A 16 -11.75 8.63 -15.70
N ASP A 17 -11.77 9.79 -16.33
CA ASP A 17 -11.14 10.98 -15.78
C ASP A 17 -11.95 11.56 -14.61
N ASN A 18 -11.47 11.32 -13.39
CA ASN A 18 -12.06 11.79 -12.15
C ASN A 18 -11.37 13.06 -11.59
N THR A 19 -10.59 13.76 -12.41
CA THR A 19 -9.84 14.95 -11.96
C THR A 19 -10.74 15.98 -11.25
N ALA A 20 -11.93 16.24 -11.78
CA ALA A 20 -12.88 17.17 -11.17
C ALA A 20 -13.33 16.70 -9.78
N ASN A 21 -13.68 15.42 -9.62
CA ASN A 21 -14.07 14.84 -8.34
C ASN A 21 -12.93 14.86 -7.32
N ILE A 22 -11.72 14.55 -7.74
CA ILE A 22 -10.52 14.60 -6.88
C ILE A 22 -10.31 16.01 -6.35
N ARG A 23 -10.44 17.01 -7.21
CA ARG A 23 -10.32 18.43 -6.86
C ARG A 23 -11.43 18.93 -5.94
N GLU A 24 -12.63 18.41 -6.10
CA GLU A 24 -13.78 18.76 -5.25
C GLU A 24 -13.67 18.12 -3.85
N LEU A 25 -13.36 16.84 -3.78
CA LEU A 25 -13.36 16.05 -2.54
C LEU A 25 -12.14 16.33 -1.63
N LYS A 26 -10.98 16.56 -2.20
CA LYS A 26 -9.72 16.86 -1.48
C LYS A 26 -9.41 15.89 -0.33
N HIS A 27 -9.37 14.60 -0.64
CA HIS A 27 -9.19 13.54 0.35
C HIS A 27 -7.77 13.45 0.93
N SER A 28 -6.75 14.02 0.29
CA SER A 28 -5.34 13.90 0.72
C SER A 28 -5.12 14.30 2.18
N ASN A 29 -5.68 15.42 2.59
CA ASN A 29 -5.56 15.91 3.96
C ASN A 29 -6.31 15.02 4.97
N LEU A 30 -7.45 14.48 4.59
CA LEU A 30 -8.25 13.59 5.44
C LEU A 30 -7.53 12.26 5.67
N ILE A 31 -6.94 11.70 4.62
CA ILE A 31 -6.11 10.48 4.70
C ILE A 31 -4.90 10.73 5.60
N LYS A 32 -4.20 11.82 5.38
CA LYS A 32 -3.02 12.20 6.17
C LYS A 32 -3.34 12.36 7.66
N LYS A 33 -4.42 13.05 7.97
CA LYS A 33 -4.90 13.23 9.36
C LYS A 33 -5.15 11.90 10.06
N ASP A 34 -5.85 11.00 9.41
CA ASP A 34 -6.19 9.70 9.99
C ASP A 34 -4.95 8.83 10.18
N ILE A 35 -4.00 8.84 9.24
CA ILE A 35 -2.72 8.13 9.40
C ILE A 35 -1.95 8.68 10.61
N GLU A 36 -1.83 9.99 10.72
CA GLU A 36 -1.15 10.63 11.85
C GLU A 36 -1.82 10.31 13.18
N LEU A 37 -3.14 10.30 13.20
CA LEU A 37 -3.92 9.93 14.38
C LEU A 37 -3.68 8.47 14.80
N MET A 38 -3.67 7.54 13.85
CA MET A 38 -3.35 6.13 14.11
C MET A 38 -1.96 5.97 14.74
N LEU A 39 -0.96 6.68 14.21
CA LEU A 39 0.41 6.65 14.74
C LEU A 39 0.48 7.19 16.17
N LYS A 40 -0.25 8.27 16.46
CA LYS A 40 -0.38 8.82 17.81
C LYS A 40 -1.07 7.85 18.78
N LEU A 41 -2.13 7.19 18.33
CA LEU A 41 -2.84 6.19 19.13
C LEU A 41 -1.96 4.99 19.45
N LYS A 42 -1.14 4.52 18.52
CA LYS A 42 -0.16 3.45 18.76
C LYS A 42 0.85 3.80 19.83
N THR A 43 1.34 5.03 19.81
CA THR A 43 2.29 5.54 20.82
C THR A 43 1.65 5.70 22.18
N LYS A 44 0.43 6.22 22.21
CA LYS A 44 -0.32 6.49 23.45
C LYS A 44 -0.81 5.22 24.14
N HIS A 45 -1.19 4.21 23.37
CA HIS A 45 -1.81 2.98 23.86
C HIS A 45 -0.94 1.73 23.62
N VAL A 46 0.36 1.83 23.87
CA VAL A 46 1.33 0.74 23.69
C VAL A 46 0.93 -0.55 24.40
N ARG A 47 0.39 -0.43 25.63
CA ARG A 47 -0.07 -1.59 26.40
C ARG A 47 -1.26 -2.28 25.74
N LEU A 48 -2.19 -1.51 25.18
CA LEU A 48 -3.37 -2.03 24.50
C LEU A 48 -2.98 -2.75 23.21
N VAL A 49 -2.04 -2.20 22.45
CA VAL A 49 -1.48 -2.82 21.25
C VAL A 49 -0.86 -4.17 21.55
N ARG A 50 -0.19 -4.33 22.69
CA ARG A 50 0.46 -5.58 23.08
C ARG A 50 -0.48 -6.61 23.71
N ASN A 51 -1.43 -6.16 24.53
CA ASN A 51 -2.25 -7.05 25.36
C ASN A 51 -3.61 -7.37 24.75
N ASP A 52 -4.20 -6.44 24.03
CA ASP A 52 -5.51 -6.59 23.39
C ASP A 52 -5.58 -5.82 22.07
N PHE A 53 -4.95 -6.42 21.05
CA PHE A 53 -4.86 -5.81 19.72
C PHE A 53 -6.23 -5.64 19.06
N GLU A 54 -7.17 -6.55 19.33
CA GLU A 54 -8.54 -6.46 18.80
C GLU A 54 -9.26 -5.21 19.33
N LYS A 55 -9.14 -4.92 20.61
CA LYS A 55 -9.71 -3.70 21.21
C LYS A 55 -9.06 -2.43 20.67
N PHE A 56 -7.74 -2.46 20.47
CA PHE A 56 -7.01 -1.38 19.82
C PHE A 56 -7.48 -1.15 18.38
N THR A 57 -7.68 -2.23 17.62
CA THR A 57 -8.20 -2.17 16.25
C THR A 57 -9.58 -1.52 16.21
N LYS A 58 -10.50 -1.92 17.08
CA LYS A 58 -11.84 -1.34 17.17
C LYS A 58 -11.81 0.15 17.50
N MET A 59 -10.90 0.56 18.38
CA MET A 59 -10.68 1.97 18.70
C MET A 59 -10.20 2.77 17.49
N CYS A 60 -9.25 2.24 16.73
CA CYS A 60 -8.78 2.86 15.48
C CYS A 60 -9.88 2.95 14.41
N MET A 61 -10.69 1.91 14.27
CA MET A 61 -11.84 1.90 13.34
C MET A 61 -12.84 3.01 13.67
N SER A 62 -13.07 3.25 14.94
CA SER A 62 -13.98 4.30 15.42
C SER A 62 -13.41 5.70 15.21
N GLN A 63 -12.16 5.92 15.56
CA GLN A 63 -11.53 7.26 15.52
C GLN A 63 -11.03 7.65 14.13
N CYS A 64 -10.62 6.69 13.32
CA CYS A 64 -10.14 6.87 11.95
C CYS A 64 -11.12 6.29 10.93
N SER A 65 -12.40 6.56 11.12
CA SER A 65 -13.48 5.99 10.30
C SER A 65 -13.40 6.36 8.83
N PHE A 66 -12.92 7.54 8.50
CA PHE A 66 -12.73 7.97 7.12
C PHE A 66 -11.75 7.06 6.38
N LEU A 67 -10.58 6.83 6.98
CA LEU A 67 -9.55 5.94 6.41
C LEU A 67 -10.04 4.48 6.38
N PHE A 68 -10.68 4.02 7.44
CA PHE A 68 -11.21 2.66 7.51
C PHE A 68 -12.28 2.37 6.46
N ASN A 69 -13.23 3.28 6.26
CA ASN A 69 -14.35 3.08 5.33
C ASN A 69 -13.97 3.32 3.86
N GLY A 70 -13.15 4.32 3.60
CA GLY A 70 -12.78 4.70 2.24
C GLY A 70 -11.49 4.06 1.72
N TYR A 71 -10.54 3.77 2.59
CA TYR A 71 -9.20 3.30 2.27
C TYR A 71 -8.76 2.17 3.20
N THR A 72 -9.54 1.13 3.26
CA THR A 72 -9.37 0.00 4.18
C THR A 72 -8.00 -0.67 4.07
N ASP A 73 -7.47 -0.81 2.86
CA ASP A 73 -6.14 -1.41 2.64
C ASP A 73 -5.03 -0.58 3.28
N ILE A 74 -5.07 0.73 3.13
CA ILE A 74 -4.13 1.66 3.79
C ILE A 74 -4.27 1.58 5.30
N PHE A 75 -5.50 1.59 5.81
CA PHE A 75 -5.79 1.44 7.23
C PHE A 75 -5.16 0.18 7.81
N ASN A 76 -5.36 -0.97 7.18
CA ASN A 76 -4.81 -2.25 7.61
C ASN A 76 -3.28 -2.27 7.58
N ARG A 77 -2.65 -1.67 6.57
CA ARG A 77 -1.20 -1.58 6.47
C ARG A 77 -0.59 -0.68 7.55
N VAL A 78 -1.22 0.43 7.85
CA VAL A 78 -0.80 1.31 8.96
C VAL A 78 -0.97 0.59 10.30
N LEU A 79 -2.08 -0.10 10.48
CA LEU A 79 -2.38 -0.86 11.70
C LEU A 79 -1.32 -1.92 11.99
N LYS A 80 -0.84 -2.61 10.96
CA LYS A 80 0.15 -3.70 11.06
C LYS A 80 1.61 -3.27 10.91
N ASP A 81 1.89 -1.97 10.82
CA ASP A 81 3.23 -1.41 10.55
C ASP A 81 3.88 -1.95 9.25
N GLU A 82 3.08 -2.21 8.23
CA GLU A 82 3.51 -2.71 6.93
C GLU A 82 3.61 -1.61 5.86
N LEU A 83 3.35 -0.35 6.22
CA LEU A 83 3.34 0.79 5.30
C LEU A 83 4.64 1.57 5.38
N ASP A 84 5.24 1.88 4.22
CA ASP A 84 6.31 2.87 4.13
C ASP A 84 5.70 4.28 4.14
N LEU A 85 5.86 4.97 5.25
CA LEU A 85 5.28 6.30 5.46
C LEU A 85 5.90 7.36 4.55
N ASN A 86 7.17 7.21 4.16
CA ASN A 86 7.82 8.14 3.23
C ASN A 86 7.23 8.02 1.82
N VAL A 87 7.04 6.80 1.35
CA VAL A 87 6.40 6.54 0.05
C VAL A 87 4.95 6.99 0.09
N MET A 88 4.22 6.71 1.16
CA MET A 88 2.84 7.18 1.34
C MET A 88 2.74 8.70 1.35
N GLY A 89 3.66 9.39 2.01
CA GLY A 89 3.75 10.85 1.99
C GLY A 89 3.93 11.38 0.56
N SER A 90 4.80 10.76 -0.22
CA SER A 90 5.00 11.12 -1.63
C SER A 90 3.76 10.89 -2.49
N VAL A 91 3.02 9.81 -2.27
CA VAL A 91 1.74 9.55 -2.95
C VAL A 91 0.70 10.62 -2.60
N LEU A 92 0.60 10.98 -1.33
CA LEU A 92 -0.32 12.03 -0.88
C LEU A 92 0.06 13.42 -1.42
N ASP A 93 1.35 13.70 -1.59
CA ASP A 93 1.82 14.93 -2.21
C ASP A 93 1.40 15.02 -3.69
N VAL A 94 1.49 13.92 -4.44
CA VAL A 94 1.00 13.86 -5.83
C VAL A 94 -0.51 14.07 -5.87
N LEU A 95 -1.26 13.42 -4.98
CA LEU A 95 -2.71 13.61 -4.87
C LEU A 95 -3.05 15.07 -4.57
N CYS A 96 -2.32 15.71 -3.68
CA CYS A 96 -2.47 17.13 -3.35
C CYS A 96 -2.21 18.04 -4.57
N LYS A 97 -1.22 17.72 -5.40
CA LYS A 97 -0.96 18.45 -6.66
C LYS A 97 -2.12 18.34 -7.64
N ILE A 98 -2.77 17.18 -7.74
CA ILE A 98 -3.97 17.00 -8.55
C ILE A 98 -5.11 17.88 -8.00
N GLU A 99 -5.32 17.84 -6.68
CA GLU A 99 -6.35 18.63 -5.99
C GLU A 99 -6.17 20.13 -6.17
N ASN A 100 -4.93 20.60 -6.16
CA ASN A 100 -4.57 22.03 -6.35
C ASN A 100 -4.55 22.48 -7.81
N GLY A 101 -4.76 21.58 -8.76
CA GLY A 101 -4.78 21.87 -10.18
C GLY A 101 -3.42 21.97 -10.86
N GLU A 102 -2.33 21.57 -10.20
CA GLU A 102 -0.97 21.59 -10.74
C GLU A 102 -0.75 20.52 -11.82
N VAL A 103 -1.37 19.35 -11.64
CA VAL A 103 -1.35 18.22 -12.58
C VAL A 103 -2.75 17.67 -12.77
N ASN A 104 -3.03 17.03 -13.90
CA ASN A 104 -4.27 16.30 -14.12
C ASN A 104 -4.17 14.86 -13.56
N GLN A 105 -5.29 14.17 -13.52
CA GLN A 105 -5.33 12.80 -13.00
C GLN A 105 -4.45 11.85 -13.80
N MET A 106 -4.37 11.98 -15.13
CA MET A 106 -3.57 11.07 -15.96
C MET A 106 -2.08 11.19 -15.64
N ASP A 107 -1.54 12.39 -15.61
CA ASP A 107 -0.13 12.61 -15.28
C ASP A 107 0.17 12.26 -13.82
N GLY A 108 -0.72 12.61 -12.91
CA GLY A 108 -0.64 12.24 -11.50
C GLY A 108 -0.74 10.72 -11.30
N SER A 109 -1.61 10.03 -12.05
CA SER A 109 -1.76 8.58 -11.98
C SER A 109 -0.50 7.83 -12.41
N VAL A 110 0.23 8.35 -13.39
CA VAL A 110 1.52 7.78 -13.80
C VAL A 110 2.54 7.85 -12.65
N GLU A 111 2.63 9.00 -11.98
CA GLU A 111 3.52 9.17 -10.83
C GLU A 111 3.09 8.32 -9.64
N VAL A 112 1.80 8.33 -9.31
CA VAL A 112 1.21 7.51 -8.25
C VAL A 112 1.40 6.02 -8.54
N GLY A 113 1.21 5.58 -9.78
CA GLY A 113 1.44 4.19 -10.17
C GLY A 113 2.85 3.70 -9.87
N LYS A 114 3.87 4.52 -10.14
CA LYS A 114 5.27 4.23 -9.78
C LYS A 114 5.49 4.16 -8.28
N LEU A 115 4.93 5.11 -7.54
CA LEU A 115 5.03 5.18 -6.09
C LEU A 115 4.27 4.04 -5.40
N LEU A 116 3.09 3.68 -5.89
CA LEU A 116 2.31 2.55 -5.38
C LEU A 116 3.02 1.22 -5.61
N LYS A 117 3.61 1.01 -6.77
CA LYS A 117 4.43 -0.17 -7.03
C LYS A 117 5.56 -0.28 -6.02
N LYS A 118 6.27 0.81 -5.76
CA LYS A 118 7.33 0.87 -4.74
C LYS A 118 6.77 0.63 -3.34
N LEU A 119 5.63 1.24 -3.00
CA LEU A 119 4.95 1.07 -1.71
C LEU A 119 4.60 -0.39 -1.44
N TYR A 120 3.99 -1.09 -2.39
CA TYR A 120 3.59 -2.49 -2.23
C TYR A 120 4.80 -3.42 -2.15
N VAL A 121 5.84 -3.18 -2.92
CA VAL A 121 7.10 -3.95 -2.86
C VAL A 121 7.78 -3.75 -1.51
N ASP A 122 7.93 -2.52 -1.04
CA ASP A 122 8.55 -2.22 0.25
C ASP A 122 7.72 -2.77 1.42
N SER A 123 6.39 -2.72 1.35
CA SER A 123 5.49 -3.30 2.35
C SER A 123 5.62 -4.83 2.42
N ALA A 124 5.75 -5.49 1.27
CA ALA A 124 5.98 -6.93 1.21
C ALA A 124 7.34 -7.31 1.81
N LEU A 125 8.38 -6.52 1.57
CA LEU A 125 9.70 -6.70 2.18
C LEU A 125 9.67 -6.49 3.70
N LYS A 126 8.99 -5.48 4.19
CA LYS A 126 8.80 -5.25 5.63
C LYS A 126 8.08 -6.43 6.30
N LYS A 127 7.05 -6.96 5.65
CA LYS A 127 6.33 -8.13 6.13
C LYS A 127 7.21 -9.37 6.17
N ALA A 128 8.02 -9.62 5.15
CA ALA A 128 8.97 -10.72 5.10
C ALA A 128 10.01 -10.60 6.22
N HIS A 129 10.60 -9.43 6.42
CA HIS A 129 11.55 -9.17 7.52
C HIS A 129 10.93 -9.38 8.90
N LYS A 130 9.67 -9.00 9.10
CA LYS A 130 8.96 -9.21 10.36
C LYS A 130 8.76 -10.70 10.63
N ILE A 131 8.39 -11.49 9.63
CA ILE A 131 8.24 -12.95 9.73
C ILE A 131 9.60 -13.58 10.05
N ASP A 132 10.68 -13.17 9.39
CA ASP A 132 12.03 -13.67 9.62
C ASP A 132 12.53 -13.34 11.04
N ALA A 133 12.18 -12.16 11.56
CA ALA A 133 12.51 -11.77 12.93
C ALA A 133 11.72 -12.55 13.99
N GLU A 134 10.49 -12.96 13.70
CA GLU A 134 9.65 -13.78 14.57
C GLU A 134 10.05 -15.27 14.55
N HIS A 135 10.67 -15.73 13.45
CA HIS A 135 11.09 -17.12 13.25
C HIS A 135 12.55 -17.21 12.76
N PRO A 136 13.54 -16.85 13.60
CA PRO A 136 14.96 -16.86 13.19
C PRO A 136 15.51 -18.24 12.84
N GLU A 137 14.87 -19.31 13.30
CA GLU A 137 15.34 -20.70 13.08
C GLU A 137 15.09 -21.21 11.65
N ASN A 138 14.27 -20.53 10.86
CA ASN A 138 13.96 -20.94 9.48
C ASN A 138 14.95 -20.40 8.43
N ASN A 139 15.99 -19.70 8.84
CA ASN A 139 16.99 -19.12 7.93
C ASN A 139 18.17 -20.05 7.61
N GLU A 140 18.18 -21.27 8.14
CA GLU A 140 19.17 -22.26 7.73
C GLU A 140 18.67 -23.00 6.50
N ASP A 141 19.35 -22.79 5.39
CA ASP A 141 19.32 -23.58 4.18
C ASP A 141 18.09 -23.53 3.25
N HIS A 142 17.48 -22.37 3.05
CA HIS A 142 16.88 -22.18 1.73
C HIS A 142 17.99 -21.80 0.73
N VAL A 143 18.83 -22.78 0.38
CA VAL A 143 19.49 -22.75 -0.91
C VAL A 143 18.38 -22.54 -1.94
N PHE A 144 18.40 -21.39 -2.57
CA PHE A 144 17.56 -21.09 -3.73
C PHE A 144 17.91 -22.17 -4.77
N GLN A 145 17.23 -23.29 -4.74
CA GLN A 145 17.16 -24.13 -5.92
C GLN A 145 16.41 -23.26 -6.92
N GLU A 146 17.13 -22.79 -7.93
CA GLU A 146 16.49 -22.24 -9.11
C GLU A 146 15.35 -23.17 -9.47
N SER A 147 14.13 -22.76 -9.14
CA SER A 147 12.96 -23.46 -9.60
C SER A 147 13.07 -23.48 -11.11
N LYS A 148 13.35 -24.64 -11.71
CA LYS A 148 13.28 -24.82 -13.13
C LYS A 148 11.95 -24.23 -13.54
N ILE A 149 11.97 -23.19 -14.35
CA ILE A 149 10.78 -22.62 -14.95
C ILE A 149 10.22 -23.75 -15.83
N LEU A 150 9.35 -24.56 -15.24
CA LEU A 150 8.63 -25.60 -15.97
C LEU A 150 7.71 -24.88 -16.94
N SER A 151 7.97 -25.05 -18.22
CA SER A 151 7.03 -24.58 -19.23
C SER A 151 5.70 -25.30 -19.01
N TRP A 152 4.59 -24.67 -19.34
CA TRP A 152 3.26 -25.29 -19.24
C TRP A 152 3.18 -26.64 -19.97
N ARG A 153 3.96 -26.82 -21.02
CA ARG A 153 4.10 -28.09 -21.76
C ARG A 153 4.74 -29.18 -20.92
N ASP A 154 5.78 -28.83 -20.14
CA ASP A 154 6.49 -29.79 -19.28
C ASP A 154 5.63 -30.20 -18.10
N TYR A 155 4.85 -29.27 -17.55
CA TYR A 155 3.88 -29.59 -16.50
C TYR A 155 2.79 -30.55 -16.99
N LYS A 156 2.29 -30.36 -18.22
CA LYS A 156 1.24 -31.19 -18.81
C LYS A 156 1.73 -32.62 -19.14
N THR A 157 3.00 -32.77 -19.51
CA THR A 157 3.62 -34.10 -19.76
C THR A 157 3.92 -34.87 -18.48
N MET A 158 4.15 -34.19 -17.35
CA MET A 158 4.38 -34.82 -16.05
C MET A 158 3.11 -35.33 -15.37
N ASN A 159 1.93 -34.83 -15.75
CA ASN A 159 0.62 -35.19 -15.18
C ASN A 159 -0.29 -35.96 -16.13
N SER A 160 0.23 -36.45 -17.24
CA SER A 160 -0.52 -37.32 -18.16
C SER A 160 -0.25 -38.80 -17.88
#